data_0bfec6109d03398bd10a63f8e867bd3d
#
_entry.id   0bfec6109d03398bd10a63f8e867bd3d
#
_cell.length_a   1.000
_cell.length_b   1.000
_cell.length_c   1.000
_cell.angle_alpha   90.00
_cell.angle_beta   90.00
_cell.angle_gamma   90.00
#
_symmetry.space_group_name_H-M   'P 1'
#
loop_
_entity.id
_entity.type
_entity.pdbx_description
1 polymer ?
#
loop_
_entity_poly.entity_id
_entity_poly.type
_entity_poly.pdbx_seq_one_letter_code
_entity_poly.pdbx_strand_id
1 'polypeptide(L)'
;FFIEVKSNLTKKQIKTLAQGGAKVIQPGIESFSMSQLQEMDKGVRPLQNILCMKWAMYYGIEINWNILIGFPGETNDDFRQQINLIKLLFHLPPPECVGSLWLERFSPYFQRPEEYGIKITAPGEAYPFVYDSPNIDHLKIAYDFEFVTTTQIDPQLKQELFQTAEEWKERHQSEQLPYLIFTKAMDFVTVYDQRSLESIKIRLEGPQAWAFICCNEAPKSVGQIRDFFREKIGKDPEDNLAENAIAYLEEKGLLYG
;
A
#
# COMPACT_ATOMS: atom_id res chain seq x y z
N PHE A 1 -23.38 0.54 1.35
CA PHE A 1 -23.07 1.35 0.16
C PHE A 1 -21.58 1.25 -0.18
N PHE A 2 -21.24 1.54 -1.43
CA PHE A 2 -19.89 1.70 -1.96
C PHE A 2 -19.51 3.18 -2.00
N ILE A 3 -18.24 3.52 -1.74
CA ILE A 3 -17.74 4.89 -1.80
C ILE A 3 -16.25 4.92 -2.13
N GLU A 4 -15.85 5.85 -2.99
CA GLU A 4 -14.44 6.19 -3.23
C GLU A 4 -13.93 7.13 -2.14
N VAL A 5 -12.73 6.87 -1.64
CA VAL A 5 -12.13 7.63 -0.55
C VAL A 5 -10.63 7.82 -0.77
N LYS A 6 -10.04 8.82 -0.12
CA LYS A 6 -8.58 8.89 -0.01
C LYS A 6 -8.09 7.88 1.03
N SER A 7 -6.92 7.29 0.80
CA SER A 7 -6.32 6.29 1.71
C SER A 7 -5.76 6.86 3.03
N ASN A 8 -5.77 8.18 3.21
CA ASN A 8 -5.32 8.84 4.45
C ASN A 8 -6.39 8.89 5.56
N LEU A 9 -7.41 8.05 5.47
CA LEU A 9 -8.44 7.98 6.50
C LEU A 9 -7.87 7.50 7.84
N THR A 10 -8.28 8.18 8.91
CA THR A 10 -7.95 7.76 10.27
C THR A 10 -8.81 6.59 10.72
N LYS A 11 -8.35 5.82 11.72
CA LYS A 11 -9.13 4.76 12.38
C LYS A 11 -10.54 5.23 12.76
N LYS A 12 -10.68 6.46 13.30
CA LYS A 12 -11.97 7.04 13.69
C LYS A 12 -12.90 7.25 12.49
N GLN A 13 -12.37 7.77 11.38
CA GLN A 13 -13.16 7.99 10.16
C GLN A 13 -13.64 6.68 9.55
N ILE A 14 -12.76 5.67 9.46
CA ILE A 14 -13.12 4.34 8.97
C ILE A 14 -14.19 3.70 9.87
N LYS A 15 -14.05 3.80 11.20
CA LYS A 15 -15.09 3.37 12.14
C LYS A 15 -16.43 4.06 11.88
N THR A 16 -16.43 5.37 11.62
CA THR A 16 -17.65 6.13 11.33
C THR A 16 -18.29 5.66 10.02
N LEU A 17 -17.49 5.39 8.98
CA LEU A 17 -17.99 4.83 7.72
C LEU A 17 -18.65 3.46 7.92
N ALA A 18 -18.01 2.57 8.68
CA ALA A 18 -18.58 1.26 9.02
C ALA A 18 -19.92 1.37 9.76
N GLN A 19 -20.00 2.25 10.77
CA GLN A 19 -21.22 2.54 11.53
C GLN A 19 -22.31 3.17 10.66
N GLY A 20 -21.92 3.95 9.65
CA GLY A 20 -22.81 4.54 8.64
C GLY A 20 -23.28 3.54 7.57
N GLY A 21 -22.83 2.27 7.62
CA GLY A 21 -23.27 1.23 6.69
C GLY A 21 -22.43 1.12 5.41
N ALA A 22 -21.22 1.69 5.36
CA ALA A 22 -20.27 1.43 4.28
C ALA A 22 -19.87 -0.05 4.31
N LYS A 23 -20.05 -0.75 3.19
CA LYS A 23 -19.69 -2.16 3.04
C LYS A 23 -18.42 -2.33 2.22
N VAL A 24 -18.24 -1.48 1.23
CA VAL A 24 -17.10 -1.49 0.30
C VAL A 24 -16.58 -0.08 0.16
N ILE A 25 -15.27 0.09 0.22
CA ILE A 25 -14.59 1.35 -0.10
C ILE A 25 -13.55 1.11 -1.19
N GLN A 26 -13.34 2.13 -2.02
CA GLN A 26 -12.23 2.16 -2.98
C GLN A 26 -11.26 3.27 -2.59
N PRO A 27 -10.22 2.97 -1.80
CA PRO A 27 -9.17 3.92 -1.49
C PRO A 27 -8.17 4.01 -2.64
N GLY A 28 -7.70 5.23 -2.94
CA GLY A 28 -6.66 5.45 -3.92
C GLY A 28 -5.28 5.04 -3.39
N ILE A 29 -5.04 3.74 -3.18
CA ILE A 29 -3.77 3.18 -2.66
C ILE A 29 -2.67 3.25 -3.72
N GLU A 30 -2.89 2.61 -4.85
CA GLU A 30 -2.11 2.57 -6.09
C GLU A 30 -0.66 2.10 -5.97
N SER A 31 0.05 2.44 -4.91
CA SER A 31 1.44 2.04 -4.68
C SER A 31 1.81 2.02 -3.20
N PHE A 32 2.86 1.26 -2.88
CA PHE A 32 3.57 1.31 -1.60
C PHE A 32 4.97 1.93 -1.73
N SER A 33 5.36 2.43 -2.90
CA SER A 33 6.58 3.20 -3.07
C SER A 33 6.35 4.67 -2.72
N MET A 34 7.22 5.24 -1.87
CA MET A 34 7.12 6.64 -1.48
C MET A 34 7.39 7.60 -2.65
N SER A 35 8.34 7.28 -3.52
CA SER A 35 8.66 8.05 -4.72
C SER A 35 7.49 8.08 -5.70
N GLN A 36 6.89 6.92 -5.98
CA GLN A 36 5.71 6.82 -6.85
C GLN A 36 4.53 7.61 -6.30
N LEU A 37 4.23 7.51 -4.99
CA LEU A 37 3.15 8.29 -4.37
C LEU A 37 3.40 9.80 -4.43
N GLN A 38 4.66 10.24 -4.40
CA GLN A 38 5.05 11.63 -4.60
C GLN A 38 4.88 12.07 -6.06
N GLU A 39 5.33 11.26 -7.03
CA GLU A 39 5.16 11.53 -8.45
C GLU A 39 3.67 11.63 -8.85
N MET A 40 2.81 10.82 -8.25
CA MET A 40 1.36 10.87 -8.44
C MET A 40 0.68 12.05 -7.71
N ASP A 41 1.42 12.83 -6.91
CA ASP A 41 0.89 13.89 -6.03
C ASP A 41 -0.26 13.40 -5.14
N LYS A 42 -0.17 12.17 -4.65
CA LYS A 42 -1.23 11.56 -3.82
C LYS A 42 -1.37 12.20 -2.44
N GLY A 43 -0.30 12.83 -1.93
CA GLY A 43 -0.28 13.43 -0.60
C GLY A 43 -0.41 12.43 0.54
N VAL A 44 -0.08 11.16 0.30
CA VAL A 44 -0.11 10.06 1.27
C VAL A 44 1.24 9.34 1.33
N ARG A 45 1.45 8.60 2.41
CA ARG A 45 2.63 7.75 2.61
C ARG A 45 2.24 6.27 2.60
N PRO A 46 3.15 5.33 2.29
CA PRO A 46 2.86 3.89 2.31
C PRO A 46 2.21 3.41 3.61
N LEU A 47 2.65 3.90 4.76
CA LEU A 47 2.06 3.57 6.07
C LEU A 47 0.59 3.97 6.19
N GLN A 48 0.15 5.07 5.54
CA GLN A 48 -1.26 5.47 5.57
C GLN A 48 -2.11 4.51 4.74
N ASN A 49 -1.58 4.05 3.59
CA ASN A 49 -2.21 3.02 2.76
C ASN A 49 -2.40 1.72 3.57
N ILE A 50 -1.34 1.25 4.24
CA ILE A 50 -1.37 0.05 5.07
C ILE A 50 -2.38 0.20 6.22
N LEU A 51 -2.41 1.34 6.90
CA LEU A 51 -3.36 1.59 7.99
C LEU A 51 -4.80 1.68 7.50
N CYS A 52 -5.04 2.23 6.31
CA CYS A 52 -6.36 2.23 5.70
C CYS A 52 -6.86 0.80 5.50
N MET A 53 -6.04 -0.07 4.92
CA MET A 53 -6.35 -1.50 4.74
C MET A 53 -6.61 -2.20 6.07
N LYS A 54 -5.69 -2.03 7.04
CA LYS A 54 -5.79 -2.62 8.38
C LYS A 54 -7.11 -2.27 9.08
N TRP A 55 -7.45 -0.97 9.10
CA TRP A 55 -8.63 -0.53 9.82
C TRP A 55 -9.93 -0.81 9.08
N ALA A 56 -9.93 -0.79 7.74
CA ALA A 56 -11.10 -1.22 6.97
C ALA A 56 -11.40 -2.70 7.24
N MET A 57 -10.39 -3.58 7.13
CA MET A 57 -10.53 -5.00 7.47
C MET A 57 -11.01 -5.21 8.92
N TYR A 58 -10.43 -4.48 9.89
CA TYR A 58 -10.81 -4.57 11.29
C TYR A 58 -12.28 -4.21 11.55
N TYR A 59 -12.82 -3.22 10.82
CA TYR A 59 -14.22 -2.80 10.94
C TYR A 59 -15.18 -3.51 9.97
N GLY A 60 -14.71 -4.52 9.24
CA GLY A 60 -15.54 -5.32 8.32
C GLY A 60 -15.96 -4.55 7.06
N ILE A 61 -15.13 -3.63 6.60
CA ILE A 61 -15.29 -2.94 5.31
C ILE A 61 -14.38 -3.62 4.30
N GLU A 62 -14.93 -4.06 3.20
CA GLU A 62 -14.20 -4.57 2.04
C GLU A 62 -13.48 -3.43 1.31
N ILE A 63 -12.31 -3.72 0.78
CA ILE A 63 -11.49 -2.75 0.05
C ILE A 63 -11.28 -3.22 -1.38
N ASN A 64 -11.66 -2.39 -2.36
CA ASN A 64 -11.32 -2.57 -3.76
C ASN A 64 -10.19 -1.61 -4.12
N TRP A 65 -9.04 -2.12 -4.53
CA TRP A 65 -7.89 -1.31 -4.87
C TRP A 65 -6.96 -2.01 -5.86
N ASN A 66 -6.11 -1.24 -6.52
CA ASN A 66 -5.18 -1.73 -7.53
C ASN A 66 -3.75 -1.28 -7.22
N ILE A 67 -2.77 -2.05 -7.71
CA ILE A 67 -1.41 -1.57 -7.87
C ILE A 67 -1.32 -0.97 -9.27
N LEU A 68 -0.80 0.24 -9.40
CA LEU A 68 -0.56 0.88 -10.70
C LEU A 68 0.94 1.01 -10.96
N ILE A 69 1.32 0.72 -12.21
CA ILE A 69 2.70 0.79 -12.70
C ILE A 69 2.75 1.56 -14.02
N GLY A 70 3.95 1.86 -14.51
CA GLY A 70 4.15 2.53 -15.80
C GLY A 70 4.16 4.05 -15.68
N PHE A 71 4.32 4.58 -14.46
CA PHE A 71 4.46 6.01 -14.25
C PHE A 71 5.85 6.50 -14.69
N PRO A 72 5.95 7.72 -15.21
CA PRO A 72 7.24 8.36 -15.40
C PRO A 72 8.05 8.42 -14.10
N GLY A 73 9.35 8.22 -14.18
CA GLY A 73 10.23 8.30 -13.01
C GLY A 73 10.31 7.05 -12.14
N GLU A 74 9.53 6.01 -12.41
CA GLU A 74 9.65 4.72 -11.71
C GLU A 74 11.07 4.15 -11.84
N THR A 75 11.54 3.50 -10.77
CA THR A 75 12.85 2.88 -10.72
C THR A 75 12.76 1.39 -10.36
N ASN A 76 13.80 0.63 -10.67
CA ASN A 76 13.90 -0.76 -10.25
C ASN A 76 13.87 -0.92 -8.72
N ASP A 77 14.35 0.08 -7.98
CA ASP A 77 14.35 0.04 -6.52
C ASP A 77 12.93 0.22 -5.94
N ASP A 78 12.08 1.02 -6.58
CA ASP A 78 10.67 1.14 -6.22
C ASP A 78 9.97 -0.22 -6.32
N PHE A 79 10.22 -0.96 -7.41
CA PHE A 79 9.66 -2.30 -7.60
C PHE A 79 10.16 -3.28 -6.53
N ARG A 80 11.47 -3.32 -6.26
CA ARG A 80 12.04 -4.19 -5.22
C ARG A 80 11.47 -3.90 -3.83
N GLN A 81 11.41 -2.62 -3.46
CA GLN A 81 10.84 -2.20 -2.17
C GLN A 81 9.36 -2.60 -2.08
N GLN A 82 8.59 -2.36 -3.12
CA GLN A 82 7.17 -2.70 -3.16
C GLN A 82 6.94 -4.21 -3.07
N ILE A 83 7.68 -5.03 -3.82
CA ILE A 83 7.60 -6.49 -3.78
C ILE A 83 7.93 -7.02 -2.37
N ASN A 84 9.02 -6.52 -1.76
CA ASN A 84 9.41 -6.94 -0.42
C ASN A 84 8.37 -6.55 0.63
N LEU A 85 7.79 -5.37 0.52
CA LEU A 85 6.75 -4.93 1.44
C LEU A 85 5.45 -5.73 1.27
N ILE A 86 5.02 -6.03 0.05
CA ILE A 86 3.83 -6.82 -0.23
C ILE A 86 3.90 -8.19 0.48
N LYS A 87 5.04 -8.85 0.49
CA LYS A 87 5.24 -10.13 1.18
C LYS A 87 4.98 -10.05 2.70
N LEU A 88 5.17 -8.86 3.30
CA LEU A 88 4.83 -8.60 4.70
C LEU A 88 3.34 -8.27 4.92
N LEU A 89 2.60 -7.98 3.84
CA LEU A 89 1.21 -7.54 3.88
C LEU A 89 0.20 -8.62 3.49
N PHE A 90 0.62 -9.85 3.23
CA PHE A 90 -0.25 -10.95 2.80
C PHE A 90 -1.46 -11.19 3.71
N HIS A 91 -1.43 -10.76 4.95
CA HIS A 91 -2.57 -10.82 5.88
C HIS A 91 -3.62 -9.72 5.66
N LEU A 92 -3.35 -8.73 4.83
CA LEU A 92 -4.28 -7.66 4.45
C LEU A 92 -4.97 -8.00 3.11
N PRO A 93 -6.09 -7.33 2.77
CA PRO A 93 -6.79 -7.59 1.52
C PRO A 93 -5.91 -7.37 0.29
N PRO A 94 -5.83 -8.32 -0.66
CA PRO A 94 -5.01 -8.20 -1.86
C PRO A 94 -5.55 -7.14 -2.82
N PRO A 95 -4.75 -6.67 -3.80
CA PRO A 95 -5.23 -5.81 -4.88
C PRO A 95 -6.13 -6.59 -5.85
N GLU A 96 -7.06 -5.89 -6.50
CA GLU A 96 -7.87 -6.47 -7.59
C GLU A 96 -6.98 -6.81 -8.79
N CYS A 97 -6.07 -5.90 -9.15
CA CYS A 97 -5.11 -6.14 -10.23
C CYS A 97 -3.84 -5.29 -10.09
N VAL A 98 -2.84 -5.62 -10.90
CA VAL A 98 -1.73 -4.74 -11.23
C VAL A 98 -2.00 -4.17 -12.61
N GLY A 99 -2.33 -2.87 -12.68
CA GLY A 99 -2.67 -2.16 -13.90
C GLY A 99 -1.56 -1.21 -14.35
N SER A 100 -1.54 -0.90 -15.65
CA SER A 100 -0.66 0.15 -16.18
C SER A 100 -1.32 1.52 -16.10
N LEU A 101 -0.51 2.58 -16.02
CA LEU A 101 -0.99 3.95 -16.15
C LEU A 101 -1.81 4.10 -17.44
N TRP A 102 -3.01 4.67 -17.31
CA TRP A 102 -3.80 5.16 -18.42
C TRP A 102 -3.55 6.66 -18.60
N LEU A 103 -3.14 7.03 -19.81
CA LEU A 103 -2.95 8.44 -20.13
C LEU A 103 -4.28 9.06 -20.56
N GLU A 104 -4.96 9.65 -19.60
CA GLU A 104 -6.26 10.27 -19.83
C GLU A 104 -6.14 11.74 -20.21
N ARG A 105 -7.04 12.19 -21.09
CA ARG A 105 -7.20 13.59 -21.43
C ARG A 105 -7.47 14.42 -20.15
N PHE A 106 -6.85 15.57 -20.06
CA PHE A 106 -6.89 16.50 -18.93
C PHE A 106 -6.07 16.07 -17.70
N SER A 107 -5.50 14.87 -17.67
CA SER A 107 -4.54 14.53 -16.61
C SER A 107 -3.29 15.42 -16.68
N PRO A 108 -2.55 15.63 -15.60
CA PRO A 108 -1.27 16.36 -15.62
C PRO A 108 -0.29 15.79 -16.65
N TYR A 109 -0.24 14.47 -16.77
CA TYR A 109 0.59 13.74 -17.74
C TYR A 109 0.22 14.04 -19.20
N PHE A 110 -1.06 14.21 -19.49
CA PHE A 110 -1.56 14.60 -20.80
C PHE A 110 -1.32 16.09 -21.09
N GLN A 111 -1.50 16.95 -20.09
CA GLN A 111 -1.36 18.40 -20.28
C GLN A 111 0.09 18.87 -20.44
N ARG A 112 1.03 18.15 -19.81
CA ARG A 112 2.45 18.49 -19.79
C ARG A 112 3.34 17.27 -20.04
N PRO A 113 3.11 16.53 -21.15
CA PRO A 113 3.75 15.24 -21.38
C PRO A 113 5.28 15.34 -21.44
N GLU A 114 5.82 16.42 -21.96
CA GLU A 114 7.27 16.64 -22.06
C GLU A 114 7.95 16.76 -20.70
N GLU A 115 7.28 17.35 -19.70
CA GLU A 115 7.80 17.46 -18.34
C GLU A 115 7.98 16.07 -17.68
N TYR A 116 7.15 15.12 -18.09
CA TYR A 116 7.16 13.73 -17.58
C TYR A 116 7.89 12.75 -18.52
N GLY A 117 8.53 13.24 -19.58
CA GLY A 117 9.19 12.37 -20.57
C GLY A 117 8.21 11.43 -21.30
N ILE A 118 6.96 11.85 -21.45
CA ILE A 118 5.91 11.14 -22.16
C ILE A 118 5.83 11.60 -23.60
N LYS A 119 5.76 10.66 -24.54
CA LYS A 119 5.43 10.92 -25.93
C LYS A 119 4.12 10.20 -26.28
N ILE A 120 3.07 10.96 -26.55
CA ILE A 120 1.79 10.44 -27.04
C ILE A 120 2.01 9.92 -28.47
N THR A 121 1.57 8.69 -28.74
CA THR A 121 1.79 7.99 -30.02
C THR A 121 0.52 7.80 -30.83
N ALA A 122 -0.61 7.55 -30.16
CA ALA A 122 -1.90 7.30 -30.81
C ALA A 122 -3.06 7.62 -29.84
N PRO A 123 -4.29 7.77 -30.32
CA PRO A 123 -5.47 7.64 -29.47
C PRO A 123 -5.59 6.20 -28.95
N GLY A 124 -6.33 5.97 -27.88
CA GLY A 124 -6.61 4.63 -27.36
C GLY A 124 -7.11 3.68 -28.47
N GLU A 125 -6.74 2.42 -28.36
CA GLU A 125 -6.94 1.41 -29.43
C GLU A 125 -8.40 1.27 -29.87
N ALA A 126 -9.37 1.53 -29.03
CA ALA A 126 -10.80 1.38 -29.35
C ALA A 126 -11.32 2.46 -30.31
N TYR A 127 -10.72 3.66 -30.35
CA TYR A 127 -11.27 4.78 -31.10
C TYR A 127 -11.38 4.56 -32.61
N PRO A 128 -10.37 3.99 -33.32
CA PRO A 128 -10.48 3.70 -34.74
C PRO A 128 -11.60 2.69 -35.08
N PHE A 129 -11.93 1.78 -34.16
CA PHE A 129 -12.99 0.78 -34.37
C PHE A 129 -14.38 1.35 -34.10
N VAL A 130 -14.52 2.20 -33.09
CA VAL A 130 -15.80 2.80 -32.71
C VAL A 130 -16.20 3.94 -33.67
N TYR A 131 -15.22 4.71 -34.11
CA TYR A 131 -15.41 5.87 -34.95
C TYR A 131 -14.75 5.65 -36.32
N ASP A 132 -15.15 4.61 -37.04
CA ASP A 132 -14.63 4.24 -38.36
C ASP A 132 -15.09 5.22 -39.44
N SER A 133 -14.47 6.40 -39.48
CA SER A 133 -14.70 7.43 -40.48
C SER A 133 -13.42 8.20 -40.80
N PRO A 134 -13.07 8.34 -42.08
CA PRO A 134 -11.86 9.06 -42.48
C PRO A 134 -11.90 10.56 -42.15
N ASN A 135 -13.08 11.10 -41.83
CA ASN A 135 -13.25 12.51 -41.49
C ASN A 135 -13.10 12.83 -40.02
N ILE A 136 -12.88 11.80 -39.16
CA ILE A 136 -12.74 11.98 -37.74
C ILE A 136 -11.26 11.97 -37.35
N ASP A 137 -10.82 13.04 -36.74
CA ASP A 137 -9.53 13.11 -36.08
C ASP A 137 -9.65 12.49 -34.67
N HIS A 138 -9.25 11.21 -34.56
CA HIS A 138 -9.34 10.46 -33.29
C HIS A 138 -8.55 11.11 -32.17
N LEU A 139 -7.41 11.77 -32.44
CA LEU A 139 -6.66 12.50 -31.43
C LEU A 139 -7.45 13.65 -30.81
N LYS A 140 -8.42 14.22 -31.53
CA LYS A 140 -9.28 15.30 -30.97
C LYS A 140 -10.42 14.80 -30.10
N ILE A 141 -10.91 13.59 -30.35
CA ILE A 141 -12.07 13.05 -29.63
C ILE A 141 -11.69 12.04 -28.55
N ALA A 142 -10.50 11.42 -28.63
CA ALA A 142 -10.07 10.43 -27.68
C ALA A 142 -9.96 10.99 -26.27
N TYR A 143 -10.36 10.21 -25.27
CA TYR A 143 -10.17 10.50 -23.86
C TYR A 143 -8.92 9.85 -23.29
N ASP A 144 -8.54 8.69 -23.80
CA ASP A 144 -7.33 7.95 -23.46
C ASP A 144 -6.37 7.82 -24.66
N PHE A 145 -5.10 7.67 -24.37
CA PHE A 145 -4.04 7.71 -25.37
C PHE A 145 -2.97 6.64 -25.13
N GLU A 146 -2.46 6.09 -26.24
CA GLU A 146 -1.23 5.32 -26.27
C GLU A 146 -0.03 6.25 -26.14
N PHE A 147 0.97 5.82 -25.37
CA PHE A 147 2.15 6.63 -25.13
C PHE A 147 3.39 5.76 -24.86
N VAL A 148 4.55 6.37 -24.99
CA VAL A 148 5.83 5.81 -24.55
C VAL A 148 6.50 6.75 -23.56
N THR A 149 7.28 6.18 -22.65
CA THR A 149 8.06 6.95 -21.67
C THR A 149 9.54 6.61 -21.80
N THR A 150 10.38 7.45 -21.21
CA THR A 150 11.82 7.17 -21.06
C THR A 150 12.12 6.23 -19.91
N THR A 151 11.13 5.96 -19.04
CA THR A 151 11.25 5.06 -17.90
C THR A 151 11.42 3.62 -18.39
N GLN A 152 12.46 2.96 -17.90
CA GLN A 152 12.75 1.57 -18.21
C GLN A 152 12.86 0.77 -16.91
N ILE A 153 11.97 -0.18 -16.74
CA ILE A 153 11.98 -1.12 -15.62
C ILE A 153 12.38 -2.51 -16.13
N ASP A 154 13.22 -3.18 -15.37
CA ASP A 154 13.61 -4.56 -15.63
C ASP A 154 12.35 -5.44 -15.80
N PRO A 155 12.19 -6.10 -16.96
CA PRO A 155 11.05 -6.96 -17.21
C PRO A 155 10.88 -8.07 -16.14
N GLN A 156 11.98 -8.56 -15.56
CA GLN A 156 11.94 -9.58 -14.50
C GLN A 156 11.29 -9.04 -13.24
N LEU A 157 11.60 -7.78 -12.83
CA LEU A 157 10.97 -7.14 -11.68
C LEU A 157 9.47 -6.89 -11.90
N LYS A 158 9.08 -6.48 -13.12
CA LYS A 158 7.66 -6.38 -13.47
C LYS A 158 6.96 -7.73 -13.30
N GLN A 159 7.54 -8.78 -13.86
CA GLN A 159 6.98 -10.13 -13.75
C GLN A 159 6.91 -10.58 -12.29
N GLU A 160 7.94 -10.33 -11.48
CA GLU A 160 7.94 -10.67 -10.05
C GLU A 160 6.83 -9.93 -9.30
N LEU A 161 6.59 -8.65 -9.59
CA LEU A 161 5.50 -7.89 -8.98
C LEU A 161 4.13 -8.51 -9.31
N PHE A 162 3.88 -8.84 -10.58
CA PHE A 162 2.66 -9.52 -11.00
C PHE A 162 2.48 -10.86 -10.28
N GLN A 163 3.53 -11.69 -10.24
CA GLN A 163 3.49 -12.98 -9.55
C GLN A 163 3.24 -12.83 -8.05
N THR A 164 3.86 -11.84 -7.41
CA THR A 164 3.67 -11.58 -5.98
C THR A 164 2.24 -11.11 -5.68
N ALA A 165 1.65 -10.30 -6.55
CA ALA A 165 0.25 -9.87 -6.40
C ALA A 165 -0.73 -11.04 -6.62
N GLU A 166 -0.49 -11.90 -7.60
CA GLU A 166 -1.31 -13.12 -7.80
C GLU A 166 -1.16 -14.10 -6.64
N GLU A 167 0.06 -14.34 -6.13
CA GLU A 167 0.28 -15.14 -4.92
C GLU A 167 -0.52 -14.62 -3.74
N TRP A 168 -0.58 -13.27 -3.57
CA TRP A 168 -1.38 -12.65 -2.52
C TRP A 168 -2.86 -12.99 -2.65
N LYS A 169 -3.43 -12.90 -3.86
CA LYS A 169 -4.83 -13.27 -4.13
C LYS A 169 -5.09 -14.76 -3.89
N GLU A 170 -4.22 -15.63 -4.41
CA GLU A 170 -4.35 -17.09 -4.25
C GLU A 170 -4.38 -17.47 -2.77
N ARG A 171 -3.54 -16.84 -1.94
CA ARG A 171 -3.53 -17.06 -0.49
C ARG A 171 -4.86 -16.66 0.17
N HIS A 172 -5.51 -15.59 -0.30
CA HIS A 172 -6.81 -15.16 0.19
C HIS A 172 -7.98 -15.99 -0.34
N GLN A 173 -7.76 -16.82 -1.36
CA GLN A 173 -8.74 -17.79 -1.88
C GLN A 173 -8.54 -19.21 -1.29
N SER A 174 -7.44 -19.43 -0.56
CA SER A 174 -7.14 -20.70 0.06
C SER A 174 -7.99 -20.98 1.30
N GLU A 175 -8.09 -22.25 1.70
CA GLU A 175 -8.76 -22.65 2.96
C GLU A 175 -8.05 -22.10 4.21
N GLN A 176 -6.75 -21.80 4.09
CA GLN A 176 -5.94 -21.24 5.17
C GLN A 176 -5.64 -19.77 4.89
N LEU A 177 -6.55 -18.91 5.31
CA LEU A 177 -6.36 -17.45 5.15
C LEU A 177 -5.13 -16.97 5.91
N PRO A 178 -4.28 -16.12 5.29
CA PRO A 178 -3.17 -15.51 5.99
C PRO A 178 -3.66 -14.54 7.07
N TYR A 179 -3.00 -14.55 8.22
CA TYR A 179 -3.32 -13.63 9.31
C TYR A 179 -2.07 -13.15 10.06
N LEU A 180 -2.20 -11.98 10.64
CA LEU A 180 -1.28 -11.42 11.62
C LEU A 180 -2.12 -10.82 12.76
N ILE A 181 -2.26 -11.56 13.84
CA ILE A 181 -3.08 -11.18 14.99
C ILE A 181 -2.28 -11.29 16.28
N PHE A 182 -2.74 -10.61 17.31
CA PHE A 182 -2.08 -10.71 18.61
C PHE A 182 -3.06 -10.76 19.77
N THR A 183 -2.59 -11.34 20.87
CA THR A 183 -3.22 -11.26 22.19
C THR A 183 -2.32 -10.49 23.14
N LYS A 184 -2.92 -9.65 23.98
CA LYS A 184 -2.21 -8.86 24.99
C LYS A 184 -2.53 -9.39 26.37
N ALA A 185 -1.49 -9.73 27.14
CA ALA A 185 -1.55 -9.97 28.57
C ALA A 185 -0.98 -8.75 29.34
N MET A 186 -0.87 -8.87 30.67
CA MET A 186 -0.37 -7.77 31.51
C MET A 186 1.07 -7.39 31.13
N ASP A 187 1.95 -8.39 30.97
CA ASP A 187 3.39 -8.21 30.84
C ASP A 187 3.96 -8.62 29.47
N PHE A 188 3.15 -9.19 28.59
CA PHE A 188 3.59 -9.66 27.28
C PHE A 188 2.52 -9.56 26.20
N VAL A 189 2.95 -9.61 24.96
CA VAL A 189 2.13 -9.75 23.76
C VAL A 189 2.50 -11.05 23.07
N THR A 190 1.52 -11.82 22.65
CA THR A 190 1.72 -12.99 21.81
C THR A 190 1.19 -12.67 20.42
N VAL A 191 2.07 -12.69 19.43
CA VAL A 191 1.73 -12.53 18.02
C VAL A 191 1.61 -13.89 17.37
N TYR A 192 0.55 -14.08 16.61
CA TYR A 192 0.29 -15.26 15.78
C TYR A 192 0.41 -14.81 14.33
N ASP A 193 1.40 -15.32 13.63
CA ASP A 193 1.74 -14.92 12.26
C ASP A 193 1.61 -16.12 11.33
N GLN A 194 0.71 -16.01 10.36
CA GLN A 194 0.48 -16.97 9.27
C GLN A 194 0.52 -16.23 7.92
N ARG A 195 1.40 -15.25 7.77
CA ARG A 195 1.66 -14.60 6.48
C ARG A 195 2.46 -15.50 5.53
N SER A 196 3.21 -16.44 6.07
CA SER A 196 3.85 -17.54 5.34
C SER A 196 2.99 -18.82 5.41
N LEU A 197 3.42 -19.87 4.72
CA LEU A 197 2.77 -21.19 4.80
C LEU A 197 2.88 -21.84 6.19
N GLU A 198 3.88 -21.45 6.96
CA GLU A 198 4.08 -21.91 8.34
C GLU A 198 3.50 -20.91 9.32
N SER A 199 2.75 -21.39 10.30
CA SER A 199 2.26 -20.57 11.40
C SER A 199 3.35 -20.39 12.46
N ILE A 200 3.66 -19.14 12.78
CA ILE A 200 4.67 -18.77 13.76
C ILE A 200 4.01 -18.09 14.95
N LYS A 201 4.45 -18.45 16.16
CA LYS A 201 4.05 -17.79 17.38
C LYS A 201 5.23 -17.05 18.00
N ILE A 202 5.10 -15.73 18.13
CA ILE A 202 6.15 -14.84 18.66
C ILE A 202 5.67 -14.27 19.98
N ARG A 203 6.46 -14.43 21.04
CA ARG A 203 6.23 -13.79 22.33
C ARG A 203 7.12 -12.55 22.46
N LEU A 204 6.48 -11.42 22.66
CA LEU A 204 7.13 -10.13 22.89
C LEU A 204 6.99 -9.75 24.36
N GLU A 205 8.09 -9.34 24.99
CA GLU A 205 8.12 -8.92 26.39
C GLU A 205 8.86 -7.58 26.52
N GLY A 206 8.63 -6.86 27.62
CA GLY A 206 9.33 -5.62 27.91
C GLY A 206 9.31 -4.61 26.76
N PRO A 207 10.50 -4.08 26.36
CA PRO A 207 10.61 -3.05 25.33
C PRO A 207 10.01 -3.44 23.98
N GLN A 208 10.14 -4.70 23.54
CA GLN A 208 9.55 -5.17 22.30
C GLN A 208 8.02 -5.12 22.35
N ALA A 209 7.40 -5.56 23.44
CA ALA A 209 5.95 -5.50 23.63
C ALA A 209 5.48 -4.04 23.70
N TRP A 210 6.24 -3.16 24.34
CA TRP A 210 5.89 -1.74 24.47
C TRP A 210 5.94 -1.03 23.11
N ALA A 211 7.00 -1.22 22.33
CA ALA A 211 7.11 -0.64 20.99
C ALA A 211 5.99 -1.14 20.07
N PHE A 212 5.72 -2.45 20.07
CA PHE A 212 4.64 -3.06 19.28
C PHE A 212 3.27 -2.43 19.61
N ILE A 213 2.93 -2.32 20.88
CA ILE A 213 1.65 -1.73 21.31
C ILE A 213 1.59 -0.22 21.02
N CYS A 214 2.69 0.51 21.21
CA CYS A 214 2.77 1.94 20.92
C CYS A 214 2.46 2.25 19.44
N CYS A 215 2.95 1.40 18.52
CA CYS A 215 2.78 1.57 17.09
C CYS A 215 1.48 0.96 16.53
N ASN A 216 0.72 0.21 17.34
CA ASN A 216 -0.42 -0.57 16.82
C ASN A 216 -1.55 0.28 16.22
N GLU A 217 -1.81 1.48 16.75
CA GLU A 217 -2.95 2.29 16.32
C GLU A 217 -2.63 3.33 15.25
N ALA A 218 -1.42 3.85 15.27
CA ALA A 218 -0.96 4.90 14.35
C ALA A 218 0.57 4.88 14.26
N PRO A 219 1.14 5.41 13.15
CA PRO A 219 2.59 5.58 13.03
C PRO A 219 3.14 6.41 14.18
N LYS A 220 4.32 6.05 14.64
CA LYS A 220 5.04 6.75 15.71
C LYS A 220 6.46 7.06 15.26
N SER A 221 6.95 8.25 15.58
CA SER A 221 8.38 8.53 15.47
C SER A 221 9.15 7.83 16.57
N VAL A 222 10.45 7.61 16.35
CA VAL A 222 11.36 7.07 17.38
C VAL A 222 11.28 7.89 18.69
N GLY A 223 11.19 9.23 18.57
CA GLY A 223 11.02 10.12 19.74
C GLY A 223 9.73 9.80 20.52
N GLN A 224 8.60 9.60 19.84
CA GLN A 224 7.33 9.25 20.49
C GLN A 224 7.38 7.85 21.15
N ILE A 225 8.12 6.92 20.59
CA ILE A 225 8.35 5.59 21.20
C ILE A 225 9.22 5.73 22.44
N ARG A 226 10.27 6.55 22.40
CA ARG A 226 11.12 6.87 23.58
C ARG A 226 10.29 7.53 24.70
N ASP A 227 9.43 8.50 24.36
CA ASP A 227 8.55 9.14 25.35
C ASP A 227 7.60 8.14 25.99
N PHE A 228 7.03 7.24 25.20
CA PHE A 228 6.18 6.16 25.72
C PHE A 228 6.96 5.22 26.66
N PHE A 229 8.22 4.92 26.35
CA PHE A 229 9.08 4.12 27.23
C PHE A 229 9.38 4.86 28.55
N ARG A 230 9.67 6.17 28.48
CA ARG A 230 9.87 7.01 29.65
C ARG A 230 8.66 6.98 30.60
N GLU A 231 7.46 7.07 30.07
CA GLU A 231 6.22 6.95 30.85
C GLU A 231 6.08 5.57 31.51
N LYS A 232 6.45 4.49 30.79
CA LYS A 232 6.37 3.13 31.28
C LYS A 232 7.38 2.82 32.38
N ILE A 233 8.60 3.32 32.27
CA ILE A 233 9.70 3.02 33.17
C ILE A 233 9.71 4.01 34.37
N GLY A 234 9.14 5.20 34.20
CA GLY A 234 9.18 6.29 35.21
C GLY A 234 10.51 7.02 35.28
N LYS A 235 11.42 6.80 34.35
CA LYS A 235 12.72 7.47 34.17
C LYS A 235 13.13 7.43 32.72
N ASP A 236 14.22 8.13 32.36
CA ASP A 236 14.78 8.05 31.03
C ASP A 236 15.22 6.60 30.72
N PRO A 237 14.83 6.06 29.56
CA PRO A 237 15.29 4.74 29.15
C PRO A 237 16.80 4.73 28.91
N GLU A 238 17.41 3.55 29.04
CA GLU A 238 18.79 3.34 28.63
C GLU A 238 18.99 3.72 27.16
N ASP A 239 20.20 4.14 26.81
CA ASP A 239 20.55 4.48 25.45
C ASP A 239 20.22 3.33 24.48
N ASN A 240 19.59 3.68 23.36
CA ASN A 240 19.17 2.78 22.28
C ASN A 240 18.12 1.71 22.64
N LEU A 241 17.46 1.76 23.80
CA LEU A 241 16.45 0.76 24.19
C LEU A 241 15.27 0.72 23.21
N ALA A 242 14.80 1.89 22.77
CA ALA A 242 13.72 2.00 21.80
C ALA A 242 14.17 1.55 20.42
N GLU A 243 15.34 1.95 19.98
CA GLU A 243 15.94 1.57 18.69
C GLU A 243 16.14 0.07 18.57
N ASN A 244 16.66 -0.56 19.62
CA ASN A 244 16.85 -2.00 19.66
C ASN A 244 15.52 -2.76 19.60
N ALA A 245 14.47 -2.24 20.26
CA ALA A 245 13.14 -2.82 20.20
C ALA A 245 12.52 -2.65 18.80
N ILE A 246 12.69 -1.49 18.16
CA ILE A 246 12.25 -1.22 16.80
C ILE A 246 12.96 -2.17 15.82
N ALA A 247 14.29 -2.22 15.85
CA ALA A 247 15.08 -3.09 14.96
C ALA A 247 14.69 -4.56 15.08
N TYR A 248 14.45 -5.05 16.30
CA TYR A 248 13.94 -6.40 16.51
C TYR A 248 12.58 -6.63 15.83
N LEU A 249 11.64 -5.69 15.98
CA LEU A 249 10.31 -5.81 15.39
C LEU A 249 10.34 -5.70 13.86
N GLU A 250 11.23 -4.88 13.31
CA GLU A 250 11.46 -4.78 11.86
C GLU A 250 12.06 -6.07 11.29
N GLU A 251 13.05 -6.67 11.98
CA GLU A 251 13.63 -7.98 11.61
C GLU A 251 12.56 -9.07 11.54
N LYS A 252 11.58 -9.04 12.46
CA LYS A 252 10.43 -9.97 12.47
C LYS A 252 9.32 -9.58 11.50
N GLY A 253 9.45 -8.48 10.77
CA GLY A 253 8.40 -7.95 9.90
C GLY A 253 7.11 -7.58 10.65
N LEU A 254 7.21 -7.23 11.93
CA LEU A 254 6.10 -6.81 12.78
C LEU A 254 5.97 -5.28 12.87
N LEU A 255 6.97 -4.57 12.40
CA LEU A 255 7.00 -3.12 12.26
C LEU A 255 7.57 -2.77 10.89
N TYR A 256 7.11 -1.66 10.35
CA TYR A 256 7.58 -1.08 9.10
C TYR A 256 7.68 0.45 9.25
N GLY A 257 8.83 1.05 8.91
CA GLY A 257 9.03 2.50 9.01
C GLY A 257 10.23 3.02 8.28
#